data_83e58168ca23b1105955027508111082
#
_entry.id   83e58168ca23b1105955027508111082
#
_cell.length_a   1.000
_cell.length_b   1.000
_cell.length_c   1.000
_cell.angle_alpha   90.00
_cell.angle_beta   90.00
_cell.angle_gamma   90.00
#
_symmetry.space_group_name_H-M   'P 1'
#
loop_
_entity.id
_entity.type
_entity.pdbx_description
1 polymer ?
#
loop_
_entity_poly.entity_id
_entity_poly.type
_entity_poly.pdbx_seq_one_letter_code
_entity_poly.pdbx_strand_id
1 'polypeptide(L)'
;MVKVESWHALSCFAAATGPDRTGSSSRGFVMPVENRPFPAGDLPSMTTSEPRTSPSRIRKPARTAPTDQPVWNTQRGTSMPVHRYRPWHELIEDIDLPERTWPTKRIERAPLWCAVDLRDGNQALIDPMSPARKRKFFELLVRMGYKEIEVGFPAASQTDFDFVREIIEEGAIPDDVRIQVLTQCRPELIERTFQSLEGAPRAIVHIYNSTSILQRRVVFREEREGIKKIATQGADLVQEYAAKYSDTDFRFEYSPESYTGTELSYAAEVCNAVTEIWQPTPEKPVILNLPATVEMATPNVYADSIEWMSHNLERRDGVILSLHPHNDRGTGIAAAELGYLAGADRIEGCLFGNGERTGNVDLVALGMNLYSQGIDPQIDFSDMDEIK
;
A
#
# COMPACT_ATOMS: atom_id res chain seq x y z
N MET A 1 5.38 6.16 -17.53
CA MET A 1 4.56 5.87 -16.35
C MET A 1 3.14 5.42 -16.67
N VAL A 2 2.43 5.95 -17.67
CA VAL A 2 1.04 5.53 -17.99
C VAL A 2 0.91 4.04 -18.42
N LYS A 3 1.99 3.39 -18.85
CA LYS A 3 1.95 1.96 -19.25
C LYS A 3 2.05 0.96 -18.09
N VAL A 4 2.44 1.38 -16.90
CA VAL A 4 2.73 0.46 -15.78
C VAL A 4 1.46 0.17 -14.96
N GLU A 5 0.56 1.13 -14.82
CA GLU A 5 -0.66 0.92 -14.03
C GLU A 5 -1.69 -0.01 -14.71
N SER A 6 -1.62 -0.17 -16.06
CA SER A 6 -2.48 -1.12 -16.77
C SER A 6 -2.14 -2.60 -16.51
N TRP A 7 -0.92 -2.89 -16.03
CA TRP A 7 -0.50 -4.26 -15.75
C TRP A 7 -1.05 -4.80 -14.42
N HIS A 8 -1.23 -3.96 -13.42
CA HIS A 8 -1.84 -4.38 -12.16
C HIS A 8 -3.30 -4.83 -12.34
N ALA A 9 -4.05 -4.12 -13.20
CA ALA A 9 -5.42 -4.52 -13.52
C ALA A 9 -5.49 -5.83 -14.32
N LEU A 10 -4.47 -6.12 -15.14
CA LEU A 10 -4.44 -7.32 -15.99
C LEU A 10 -3.96 -8.58 -15.24
N SER A 11 -3.06 -8.46 -14.27
CA SER A 11 -2.61 -9.61 -13.48
C SER A 11 -3.73 -10.18 -12.58
N CYS A 12 -4.62 -9.32 -12.10
CA CYS A 12 -5.80 -9.75 -11.32
C CYS A 12 -6.89 -10.42 -12.18
N PHE A 13 -6.93 -10.18 -13.51
CA PHE A 13 -7.91 -10.78 -14.42
C PHE A 13 -7.47 -12.13 -14.98
N ALA A 14 -6.17 -12.41 -15.06
CA ALA A 14 -5.64 -13.64 -15.70
C ALA A 14 -5.80 -14.91 -14.84
N ALA A 15 -6.09 -14.79 -13.54
CA ALA A 15 -6.21 -15.92 -12.63
C ALA A 15 -7.58 -16.63 -12.66
N ALA A 16 -8.55 -16.13 -13.45
CA ALA A 16 -9.93 -16.66 -13.45
C ALA A 16 -10.28 -17.63 -14.59
N THR A 17 -9.33 -17.96 -15.50
CA THR A 17 -9.61 -18.92 -16.60
C THR A 17 -8.55 -20.02 -16.61
N GLY A 18 -8.93 -21.20 -16.15
CA GLY A 18 -8.13 -22.42 -16.27
C GLY A 18 -7.94 -22.84 -17.74
N PRO A 19 -6.87 -23.59 -18.07
CA PRO A 19 -6.55 -23.91 -19.45
C PRO A 19 -7.43 -25.05 -19.96
N ASP A 20 -8.22 -24.78 -20.99
CA ASP A 20 -8.81 -25.84 -21.81
C ASP A 20 -7.80 -26.20 -22.93
N ARG A 21 -7.39 -27.47 -22.96
CA ARG A 21 -6.46 -28.02 -23.96
C ARG A 21 -7.24 -28.46 -25.17
N THR A 22 -7.15 -27.74 -26.30
CA THR A 22 -7.13 -28.37 -27.61
C THR A 22 -6.41 -27.46 -28.61
N GLY A 23 -5.44 -28.01 -29.32
CA GLY A 23 -4.60 -27.27 -30.22
C GLY A 23 -5.30 -26.92 -31.53
N SER A 24 -4.95 -25.76 -32.05
CA SER A 24 -4.86 -25.56 -33.51
C SER A 24 -4.07 -24.27 -33.80
N SER A 25 -3.19 -24.38 -34.75
CA SER A 25 -2.36 -23.33 -35.30
C SER A 25 -3.20 -22.24 -35.96
N SER A 26 -2.97 -20.96 -35.69
CA SER A 26 -3.38 -19.90 -36.59
C SER A 26 -2.51 -18.67 -36.50
N ARG A 27 -2.18 -18.20 -37.64
CA ARG A 27 -1.35 -17.08 -38.08
C ARG A 27 -1.73 -15.76 -37.36
N GLY A 28 -0.70 -14.97 -37.05
CA GLY A 28 -0.85 -13.63 -36.51
C GLY A 28 -1.64 -12.69 -37.41
N PHE A 29 -2.58 -12.01 -36.82
CA PHE A 29 -3.27 -10.88 -37.44
C PHE A 29 -2.80 -9.61 -36.74
N VAL A 30 -1.98 -8.84 -37.42
CA VAL A 30 -1.56 -7.51 -36.99
C VAL A 30 -2.62 -6.53 -37.49
N MET A 31 -3.39 -5.95 -36.58
CA MET A 31 -4.29 -4.83 -36.90
C MET A 31 -3.51 -3.51 -36.85
N PRO A 32 -3.66 -2.63 -37.84
CA PRO A 32 -3.04 -1.33 -37.80
C PRO A 32 -3.78 -0.42 -36.82
N VAL A 33 -3.00 0.22 -35.94
CA VAL A 33 -3.51 1.25 -35.02
C VAL A 33 -3.70 2.54 -35.82
N GLU A 34 -4.93 2.87 -36.20
CA GLU A 34 -5.27 4.18 -36.72
C GLU A 34 -5.16 5.24 -35.59
N ASN A 35 -4.23 6.16 -35.77
CA ASN A 35 -4.15 7.39 -34.98
C ASN A 35 -5.33 8.31 -35.35
N ARG A 36 -6.42 8.26 -34.59
CA ARG A 36 -7.45 9.31 -34.64
C ARG A 36 -7.18 10.33 -33.54
N PRO A 37 -7.14 11.64 -33.85
CA PRO A 37 -7.09 12.68 -32.82
C PRO A 37 -8.41 12.70 -32.06
N PHE A 38 -8.32 12.82 -30.73
CA PHE A 38 -9.49 13.00 -29.88
C PHE A 38 -10.16 14.33 -30.18
N PRO A 39 -11.50 14.41 -30.26
CA PRO A 39 -12.19 15.67 -30.37
C PRO A 39 -12.00 16.49 -29.08
N ALA A 40 -11.65 17.77 -29.28
CA ALA A 40 -11.64 18.75 -28.21
C ALA A 40 -13.11 18.96 -27.74
N GLY A 41 -13.46 18.31 -26.64
CA GLY A 41 -14.73 18.56 -25.96
C GLY A 41 -14.59 19.78 -25.06
N ASP A 42 -15.50 20.70 -25.17
CA ASP A 42 -15.59 21.93 -24.40
C ASP A 42 -15.60 21.64 -22.89
N LEU A 43 -14.61 22.20 -22.19
CA LEU A 43 -14.64 22.30 -20.74
C LEU A 43 -15.71 23.33 -20.33
N PRO A 44 -16.60 23.01 -19.38
CA PRO A 44 -17.54 23.99 -18.89
C PRO A 44 -16.79 25.16 -18.23
N SER A 45 -17.16 26.39 -18.65
CA SER A 45 -16.64 27.63 -18.09
C SER A 45 -16.94 27.70 -16.60
N MET A 46 -15.90 27.65 -15.74
CA MET A 46 -16.06 27.99 -14.34
C MET A 46 -16.42 29.46 -14.18
N THR A 47 -17.60 29.70 -13.68
CA THR A 47 -18.04 31.05 -13.25
C THR A 47 -17.14 31.48 -12.09
N THR A 48 -16.60 32.68 -12.24
CA THR A 48 -15.77 33.37 -11.26
C THR A 48 -16.51 33.56 -9.95
N SER A 49 -16.15 32.79 -8.91
CA SER A 49 -16.47 33.13 -7.53
C SER A 49 -15.43 34.11 -7.00
N GLU A 50 -15.90 35.17 -6.32
CA GLU A 50 -15.08 36.21 -5.72
C GLU A 50 -13.94 35.66 -4.84
N PRO A 51 -12.77 36.32 -4.82
CA PRO A 51 -11.63 35.83 -4.03
C PRO A 51 -11.92 36.05 -2.55
N ARG A 52 -12.01 34.95 -1.80
CA ARG A 52 -11.89 35.00 -0.32
C ARG A 52 -10.50 35.52 0.00
N THR A 53 -10.42 36.65 0.67
CA THR A 53 -9.18 37.20 1.22
C THR A 53 -8.66 36.30 2.32
N SER A 54 -7.75 35.40 1.98
CA SER A 54 -6.94 34.67 2.97
C SER A 54 -5.95 35.61 3.62
N PRO A 55 -5.65 35.45 4.95
CA PRO A 55 -4.64 36.25 5.59
C PRO A 55 -3.29 36.09 4.86
N SER A 56 -2.61 37.19 4.65
CA SER A 56 -1.38 37.29 3.88
C SER A 56 -0.33 36.28 4.36
N ARG A 57 -0.11 35.21 3.59
CA ARG A 57 1.08 34.37 3.74
C ARG A 57 2.29 35.30 3.58
N ILE A 58 3.11 35.42 4.62
CA ILE A 58 4.45 36.00 4.49
C ILE A 58 5.22 35.10 3.51
N ARG A 59 5.16 35.43 2.23
CA ARG A 59 6.05 34.82 1.24
C ARG A 59 7.46 35.21 1.67
N LYS A 60 8.22 34.25 2.22
CA LYS A 60 9.69 34.40 2.26
C LYS A 60 10.09 34.69 0.81
N PRO A 61 10.87 35.76 0.55
CA PRO A 61 11.31 36.05 -0.81
C PRO A 61 11.99 34.80 -1.34
N ALA A 62 11.59 34.38 -2.55
CA ALA A 62 12.31 33.34 -3.26
C ALA A 62 13.81 33.74 -3.21
N ARG A 63 14.66 32.81 -2.72
CA ARG A 63 16.10 33.04 -2.81
C ARG A 63 16.40 33.22 -4.30
N THR A 64 16.54 34.44 -4.74
CA THR A 64 17.15 34.73 -6.03
C THR A 64 18.55 34.13 -5.97
N ALA A 65 18.84 33.17 -6.83
CA ALA A 65 20.19 32.67 -6.97
C ALA A 65 21.08 33.89 -7.16
N PRO A 66 22.25 34.00 -6.46
CA PRO A 66 23.15 35.13 -6.64
C PRO A 66 23.55 35.14 -8.11
N THR A 67 23.13 36.19 -8.83
CA THR A 67 23.39 36.32 -10.28
C THR A 67 24.88 36.51 -10.61
N ASP A 68 25.74 36.73 -9.59
CA ASP A 68 27.14 37.06 -9.72
C ASP A 68 28.10 35.96 -9.27
N GLN A 69 27.62 34.77 -8.96
CA GLN A 69 28.50 33.64 -8.64
C GLN A 69 28.95 32.95 -9.92
N PRO A 70 30.26 32.69 -10.08
CA PRO A 70 30.78 31.95 -11.21
C PRO A 70 30.16 30.55 -11.18
N VAL A 71 29.36 30.23 -12.20
CA VAL A 71 28.80 28.88 -12.35
C VAL A 71 29.90 27.99 -12.92
N TRP A 72 30.52 27.19 -12.08
CA TRP A 72 31.60 26.29 -12.44
C TRP A 72 31.19 25.25 -13.48
N ASN A 73 29.91 24.93 -13.52
CA ASN A 73 29.37 23.92 -14.42
C ASN A 73 27.97 24.32 -14.89
N THR A 74 27.90 24.85 -16.09
CA THR A 74 26.61 25.20 -16.70
C THR A 74 25.90 23.95 -17.19
N GLN A 75 24.79 23.63 -16.55
CA GLN A 75 23.96 22.51 -16.94
C GLN A 75 23.24 22.84 -18.26
N ARG A 76 23.23 21.87 -19.19
CA ARG A 76 22.40 21.93 -20.38
C ARG A 76 21.00 21.48 -20.02
N GLY A 77 19.98 22.09 -20.60
CA GLY A 77 18.61 21.61 -20.49
C GLY A 77 18.45 20.18 -21.01
N THR A 78 17.39 19.53 -20.63
CA THR A 78 17.05 18.17 -21.10
C THR A 78 16.19 18.20 -22.36
N SER A 79 16.38 17.20 -23.25
CA SER A 79 15.46 16.90 -24.36
C SER A 79 14.29 15.99 -23.91
N MET A 80 14.31 15.49 -22.68
CA MET A 80 13.21 14.68 -22.14
C MET A 80 11.92 15.50 -22.04
N PRO A 81 10.73 14.89 -22.29
CA PRO A 81 9.47 15.60 -22.34
C PRO A 81 8.92 15.90 -20.92
N VAL A 82 9.68 16.65 -20.12
CA VAL A 82 9.31 16.99 -18.71
C VAL A 82 7.95 17.72 -18.62
N HIS A 83 7.56 18.44 -19.67
CA HIS A 83 6.29 19.15 -19.76
C HIS A 83 5.05 18.23 -19.76
N ARG A 84 5.25 16.92 -19.92
CA ARG A 84 4.18 15.90 -19.84
C ARG A 84 3.88 15.46 -18.41
N TYR A 85 4.73 15.86 -17.45
CA TYR A 85 4.59 15.51 -16.05
C TYR A 85 4.13 16.74 -15.25
N ARG A 86 3.33 16.50 -14.25
CA ARG A 86 2.86 17.52 -13.31
C ARG A 86 3.30 17.17 -11.90
N PRO A 87 3.53 18.17 -11.04
CA PRO A 87 3.76 17.92 -9.61
C PRO A 87 2.55 17.23 -8.97
N TRP A 88 2.79 16.49 -7.91
CA TRP A 88 1.75 15.73 -7.21
C TRP A 88 0.58 16.62 -6.74
N HIS A 89 0.87 17.80 -6.18
CA HIS A 89 -0.14 18.72 -5.69
C HIS A 89 -1.07 19.29 -6.79
N GLU A 90 -0.62 19.33 -8.05
CA GLU A 90 -1.46 19.70 -9.18
C GLU A 90 -2.33 18.54 -9.69
N LEU A 91 -1.91 17.29 -9.42
CA LEU A 91 -2.63 16.10 -9.86
C LEU A 91 -3.67 15.64 -8.83
N ILE A 92 -3.34 15.76 -7.57
CA ILE A 92 -4.15 15.27 -6.46
C ILE A 92 -4.74 16.44 -5.69
N GLU A 93 -3.96 17.06 -4.78
CA GLU A 93 -4.37 18.25 -4.02
C GLU A 93 -3.19 18.84 -3.23
N ASP A 94 -3.32 20.08 -2.78
CA ASP A 94 -2.43 20.67 -1.79
C ASP A 94 -2.77 20.16 -0.39
N ILE A 95 -1.76 19.75 0.38
CA ILE A 95 -1.94 19.32 1.75
C ILE A 95 -1.94 20.57 2.67
N ASP A 96 -3.08 20.92 3.23
CA ASP A 96 -3.17 21.98 4.23
C ASP A 96 -2.84 21.42 5.63
N LEU A 97 -1.59 21.54 6.01
CA LEU A 97 -1.05 21.10 7.31
C LEU A 97 -0.19 22.21 7.91
N PRO A 98 -0.80 23.30 8.42
CA PRO A 98 -0.06 24.47 8.93
C PRO A 98 0.75 24.16 10.20
N GLU A 99 0.27 23.24 11.02
CA GLU A 99 0.86 22.85 12.31
C GLU A 99 1.50 21.46 12.26
N ARG A 100 2.31 21.22 11.19
CA ARG A 100 2.99 19.93 11.06
C ARG A 100 4.00 19.73 12.18
N THR A 101 3.95 18.55 12.83
CA THR A 101 4.77 18.23 14.00
C THR A 101 5.89 17.23 13.71
N TRP A 102 5.70 16.36 12.72
CA TRP A 102 6.62 15.26 12.43
C TRP A 102 8.10 15.68 12.23
N PRO A 103 8.45 16.83 11.62
CA PRO A 103 9.86 17.16 11.38
C PRO A 103 10.70 17.41 12.64
N THR A 104 10.04 17.62 13.77
CA THR A 104 10.71 17.86 15.07
C THR A 104 10.75 16.61 15.96
N LYS A 105 10.05 15.55 15.56
CA LYS A 105 10.02 14.28 16.29
C LYS A 105 11.27 13.46 16.07
N ARG A 106 11.48 12.49 16.93
CA ARG A 106 12.54 11.47 16.83
C ARG A 106 11.90 10.10 16.94
N ILE A 107 12.49 9.13 16.28
CA ILE A 107 12.10 7.74 16.46
C ILE A 107 12.73 7.27 17.77
N GLU A 108 11.92 6.79 18.70
CA GLU A 108 12.36 6.35 20.03
C GLU A 108 12.18 4.84 20.25
N ARG A 109 11.41 4.19 19.38
CA ARG A 109 11.11 2.76 19.42
C ARG A 109 10.87 2.23 18.00
N ALA A 110 10.96 0.92 17.83
CA ALA A 110 10.60 0.26 16.58
C ALA A 110 9.08 0.36 16.31
N PRO A 111 8.65 0.43 15.04
CA PRO A 111 7.26 0.25 14.67
C PRO A 111 6.82 -1.21 14.87
N LEU A 112 5.52 -1.46 14.76
CA LEU A 112 5.02 -2.80 14.49
C LEU A 112 5.46 -3.20 13.07
N TRP A 113 6.04 -4.40 12.93
CA TRP A 113 6.54 -4.88 11.65
C TRP A 113 5.60 -5.91 11.05
N CYS A 114 5.33 -5.79 9.76
CA CYS A 114 4.73 -6.86 8.97
C CYS A 114 5.63 -7.24 7.80
N ALA A 115 6.05 -8.49 7.74
CA ALA A 115 6.79 -9.01 6.61
C ALA A 115 5.81 -9.48 5.53
N VAL A 116 5.90 -8.88 4.34
CA VAL A 116 5.03 -9.20 3.19
C VAL A 116 5.76 -9.97 2.08
N ASP A 117 6.94 -10.52 2.39
CA ASP A 117 7.78 -11.27 1.46
C ASP A 117 7.05 -12.44 0.79
N LEU A 118 6.22 -13.16 1.57
CA LEU A 118 5.54 -14.37 1.10
C LEU A 118 4.28 -14.08 0.25
N ARG A 119 3.82 -12.83 0.24
CA ARG A 119 2.72 -12.39 -0.64
C ARG A 119 3.22 -11.39 -1.66
N ASP A 120 3.50 -10.15 -1.29
CA ASP A 120 3.84 -9.05 -2.21
C ASP A 120 5.23 -9.28 -2.84
N GLY A 121 6.19 -9.67 -2.03
CA GLY A 121 7.51 -10.06 -2.52
C GLY A 121 7.45 -11.27 -3.45
N ASN A 122 6.67 -12.29 -3.10
CA ASN A 122 6.53 -13.51 -3.90
C ASN A 122 5.81 -13.26 -5.24
N GLN A 123 4.77 -12.43 -5.27
CA GLN A 123 4.05 -12.15 -6.52
C GLN A 123 4.90 -11.42 -7.56
N ALA A 124 5.96 -10.74 -7.12
CA ALA A 124 6.89 -10.03 -7.99
C ALA A 124 7.92 -10.95 -8.67
N LEU A 125 8.07 -12.18 -8.20
CA LEU A 125 9.03 -13.13 -8.74
C LEU A 125 8.54 -13.68 -10.09
N ILE A 126 9.45 -13.79 -11.06
CA ILE A 126 9.18 -14.42 -12.35
C ILE A 126 8.80 -15.90 -12.15
N ASP A 127 9.46 -16.57 -11.20
CA ASP A 127 9.17 -17.93 -10.74
C ASP A 127 8.81 -17.87 -9.25
N PRO A 128 7.52 -17.82 -8.91
CA PRO A 128 7.07 -17.74 -7.54
C PRO A 128 7.58 -18.90 -6.67
N MET A 129 7.75 -18.63 -5.38
CA MET A 129 8.24 -19.63 -4.45
C MET A 129 7.31 -20.86 -4.39
N SER A 130 7.92 -22.06 -4.45
CA SER A 130 7.20 -23.29 -4.14
C SER A 130 6.75 -23.31 -2.67
N PRO A 131 5.72 -24.10 -2.30
CA PRO A 131 5.28 -24.25 -0.90
C PRO A 131 6.43 -24.54 0.05
N ALA A 132 7.36 -25.43 -0.33
CA ALA A 132 8.52 -25.77 0.50
C ALA A 132 9.49 -24.59 0.70
N ARG A 133 9.65 -23.68 -0.28
CA ARG A 133 10.43 -22.44 -0.11
C ARG A 133 9.69 -21.44 0.75
N LYS A 134 8.38 -21.26 0.52
CA LYS A 134 7.53 -20.43 1.38
C LYS A 134 7.61 -20.87 2.84
N ARG A 135 7.55 -22.19 3.10
CA ARG A 135 7.65 -22.75 4.43
C ARG A 135 8.97 -22.39 5.11
N LYS A 136 10.10 -22.62 4.45
CA LYS A 136 11.42 -22.25 4.99
C LYS A 136 11.52 -20.76 5.28
N PHE A 137 10.99 -19.92 4.39
CA PHE A 137 11.03 -18.49 4.57
C PHE A 137 10.11 -18.04 5.71
N PHE A 138 8.92 -18.62 5.84
CA PHE A 138 8.03 -18.38 6.98
C PHE A 138 8.73 -18.71 8.31
N GLU A 139 9.37 -19.86 8.41
CA GLU A 139 10.14 -20.27 9.59
C GLU A 139 11.32 -19.34 9.89
N LEU A 140 11.99 -18.81 8.86
CA LEU A 140 13.03 -17.79 9.01
C LEU A 140 12.45 -16.51 9.60
N LEU A 141 11.38 -15.96 9.04
CA LEU A 141 10.72 -14.75 9.54
C LEU A 141 10.28 -14.89 11.00
N VAL A 142 9.74 -16.05 11.37
CA VAL A 142 9.39 -16.38 12.76
C VAL A 142 10.61 -16.36 13.66
N ARG A 143 11.72 -17.02 13.25
CA ARG A 143 12.98 -17.03 14.03
C ARG A 143 13.60 -15.65 14.17
N MET A 144 13.49 -14.79 13.15
CA MET A 144 13.93 -13.40 13.22
C MET A 144 13.10 -12.55 14.19
N GLY A 145 11.90 -13.00 14.58
CA GLY A 145 11.06 -12.31 15.55
C GLY A 145 9.86 -11.56 14.97
N TYR A 146 9.57 -11.69 13.68
CA TYR A 146 8.36 -11.10 13.11
C TYR A 146 7.10 -11.68 13.76
N LYS A 147 6.16 -10.80 14.14
CA LYS A 147 4.90 -11.16 14.80
C LYS A 147 3.69 -11.04 13.87
N GLU A 148 3.83 -10.33 12.77
CA GLU A 148 2.84 -10.26 11.70
C GLU A 148 3.53 -10.60 10.37
N ILE A 149 2.98 -11.60 9.66
CA ILE A 149 3.57 -12.12 8.42
C ILE A 149 2.43 -12.32 7.41
N GLU A 150 2.49 -11.60 6.28
CA GLU A 150 1.53 -11.78 5.20
C GLU A 150 1.95 -12.97 4.33
N VAL A 151 1.18 -14.05 4.42
CA VAL A 151 1.57 -15.37 3.91
C VAL A 151 1.05 -15.68 2.50
N GLY A 152 0.06 -14.93 2.02
CA GLY A 152 -0.46 -15.16 0.68
C GLY A 152 -1.77 -14.44 0.36
N PHE A 153 -2.25 -14.71 -0.86
CA PHE A 153 -3.57 -14.31 -1.35
C PHE A 153 -4.37 -15.58 -1.70
N PRO A 154 -4.95 -16.26 -0.69
CA PRO A 154 -5.52 -17.61 -0.85
C PRO A 154 -6.70 -17.67 -1.83
N ALA A 155 -7.41 -16.55 -2.03
CA ALA A 155 -8.48 -16.48 -3.02
C ALA A 155 -7.97 -16.32 -4.47
N ALA A 156 -6.74 -15.89 -4.68
CA ALA A 156 -6.17 -15.67 -6.01
C ALA A 156 -5.49 -16.91 -6.59
N SER A 157 -4.94 -17.80 -5.74
CA SER A 157 -4.25 -19.01 -6.21
C SER A 157 -4.48 -20.20 -5.29
N GLN A 158 -4.57 -21.40 -5.88
CA GLN A 158 -4.67 -22.64 -5.10
C GLN A 158 -3.38 -22.89 -4.31
N THR A 159 -2.21 -22.54 -4.84
CA THR A 159 -0.93 -22.68 -4.15
C THR A 159 -0.89 -21.87 -2.85
N ASP A 160 -1.39 -20.63 -2.87
CA ASP A 160 -1.46 -19.81 -1.67
C ASP A 160 -2.50 -20.34 -0.69
N PHE A 161 -3.64 -20.80 -1.18
CA PHE A 161 -4.65 -21.45 -0.35
C PHE A 161 -4.07 -22.67 0.37
N ASP A 162 -3.43 -23.57 -0.37
CA ASP A 162 -2.86 -24.81 0.18
C ASP A 162 -1.73 -24.50 1.18
N PHE A 163 -0.91 -23.50 0.91
CA PHE A 163 0.14 -23.08 1.84
C PHE A 163 -0.42 -22.53 3.15
N VAL A 164 -1.48 -21.70 3.09
CA VAL A 164 -2.15 -21.23 4.32
C VAL A 164 -2.73 -22.40 5.12
N ARG A 165 -3.37 -23.35 4.44
CA ARG A 165 -3.87 -24.56 5.09
C ARG A 165 -2.75 -25.39 5.74
N GLU A 166 -1.66 -25.61 5.00
CA GLU A 166 -0.49 -26.38 5.47
C GLU A 166 0.04 -25.81 6.80
N ILE A 167 0.32 -24.52 6.87
CA ILE A 167 0.91 -23.93 8.10
C ILE A 167 -0.06 -23.93 9.29
N ILE A 168 -1.38 -23.92 9.04
CA ILE A 168 -2.40 -24.04 10.08
C ILE A 168 -2.53 -25.48 10.57
N GLU A 169 -2.72 -26.44 9.65
CA GLU A 169 -2.97 -27.84 9.96
C GLU A 169 -1.75 -28.53 10.62
N GLU A 170 -0.55 -28.10 10.26
CA GLU A 170 0.67 -28.59 10.89
C GLU A 170 1.03 -27.89 12.21
N GLY A 171 0.24 -26.89 12.63
CA GLY A 171 0.53 -26.14 13.85
C GLY A 171 1.83 -25.35 13.79
N ALA A 172 2.19 -24.86 12.59
CA ALA A 172 3.45 -24.19 12.36
C ALA A 172 3.47 -22.72 12.83
N ILE A 173 2.32 -22.16 13.19
CA ILE A 173 2.15 -20.77 13.60
C ILE A 173 2.35 -20.68 15.11
N PRO A 174 3.40 -20.00 15.62
CA PRO A 174 3.56 -19.78 17.05
C PRO A 174 2.41 -18.97 17.66
N ASP A 175 2.14 -19.18 18.96
CA ASP A 175 1.06 -18.51 19.68
C ASP A 175 1.15 -16.97 19.68
N ASP A 176 2.34 -16.42 19.50
CA ASP A 176 2.61 -14.99 19.48
C ASP A 176 2.74 -14.40 18.06
N VAL A 177 2.50 -15.22 17.02
CA VAL A 177 2.51 -14.81 15.61
C VAL A 177 1.09 -14.76 15.07
N ARG A 178 0.81 -13.74 14.28
CA ARG A 178 -0.44 -13.55 13.56
C ARG A 178 -0.17 -13.59 12.07
N ILE A 179 -0.75 -14.55 11.38
CA ILE A 179 -0.66 -14.58 9.91
C ILE A 179 -1.61 -13.56 9.30
N GLN A 180 -1.19 -12.94 8.20
CA GLN A 180 -2.00 -12.03 7.41
C GLN A 180 -2.29 -12.63 6.04
N VAL A 181 -3.49 -12.45 5.54
CA VAL A 181 -3.89 -12.86 4.19
C VAL A 181 -4.63 -11.72 3.49
N LEU A 182 -4.29 -11.51 2.21
CA LEU A 182 -4.87 -10.47 1.38
C LEU A 182 -6.11 -10.98 0.65
N THR A 183 -7.11 -10.12 0.49
CA THR A 183 -8.24 -10.36 -0.42
C THR A 183 -8.83 -9.05 -0.93
N GLN A 184 -9.39 -9.07 -2.14
CA GLN A 184 -10.17 -7.94 -2.65
C GLN A 184 -11.54 -7.85 -1.95
N CYS A 185 -12.13 -6.65 -1.91
CA CYS A 185 -13.50 -6.42 -1.41
C CYS A 185 -14.55 -7.02 -2.36
N ARG A 186 -14.52 -8.34 -2.55
CA ARG A 186 -15.44 -9.11 -3.40
C ARG A 186 -15.96 -10.32 -2.63
N PRO A 187 -17.31 -10.57 -2.62
CA PRO A 187 -17.90 -11.59 -1.77
C PRO A 187 -17.28 -12.97 -1.92
N GLU A 188 -17.10 -13.44 -3.15
CA GLU A 188 -16.57 -14.76 -3.45
C GLU A 188 -15.09 -14.93 -3.04
N LEU A 189 -14.32 -13.84 -3.06
CA LEU A 189 -12.92 -13.87 -2.66
C LEU A 189 -12.78 -13.81 -1.13
N ILE A 190 -13.62 -13.02 -0.47
CA ILE A 190 -13.67 -12.93 1.00
C ILE A 190 -14.08 -14.30 1.56
N GLU A 191 -15.12 -14.92 1.03
CA GLU A 191 -15.54 -16.28 1.45
C GLU A 191 -14.39 -17.29 1.33
N ARG A 192 -13.72 -17.33 0.18
CA ARG A 192 -12.59 -18.23 -0.06
C ARG A 192 -11.44 -17.98 0.91
N THR A 193 -11.20 -16.72 1.25
CA THR A 193 -10.17 -16.32 2.21
C THR A 193 -10.48 -16.87 3.59
N PHE A 194 -11.72 -16.74 4.09
CA PHE A 194 -12.10 -17.28 5.39
C PHE A 194 -12.04 -18.82 5.41
N GLN A 195 -12.39 -19.50 4.32
CA GLN A 195 -12.21 -20.96 4.19
C GLN A 195 -10.75 -21.37 4.38
N SER A 196 -9.78 -20.57 3.89
CA SER A 196 -8.36 -20.86 4.07
C SER A 196 -7.88 -20.69 5.51
N LEU A 197 -8.57 -19.88 6.31
CA LEU A 197 -8.21 -19.55 7.69
C LEU A 197 -8.89 -20.45 8.74
N GLU A 198 -9.69 -21.43 8.34
CA GLU A 198 -10.35 -22.33 9.27
C GLU A 198 -9.35 -23.01 10.21
N GLY A 199 -9.57 -22.88 11.52
CA GLY A 199 -8.67 -23.43 12.55
C GLY A 199 -7.41 -22.61 12.84
N ALA A 200 -7.21 -21.45 12.20
CA ALA A 200 -6.13 -20.56 12.56
C ALA A 200 -6.37 -19.98 13.97
N PRO A 201 -5.35 -19.97 14.87
CA PRO A 201 -5.54 -19.38 16.19
C PRO A 201 -5.70 -17.86 16.12
N ARG A 202 -4.94 -17.20 15.23
CA ARG A 202 -4.93 -15.75 15.04
C ARG A 202 -4.68 -15.40 13.59
N ALA A 203 -5.47 -14.45 13.05
CA ALA A 203 -5.28 -14.00 11.68
C ALA A 203 -5.59 -12.52 11.49
N ILE A 204 -4.95 -11.89 10.52
CA ILE A 204 -5.32 -10.60 9.96
C ILE A 204 -5.97 -10.88 8.61
N VAL A 205 -7.21 -10.40 8.42
CA VAL A 205 -7.88 -10.39 7.13
C VAL A 205 -7.71 -8.99 6.54
N HIS A 206 -6.86 -8.90 5.52
CA HIS A 206 -6.51 -7.67 4.85
C HIS A 206 -7.36 -7.52 3.58
N ILE A 207 -8.34 -6.63 3.62
CA ILE A 207 -9.16 -6.31 2.44
C ILE A 207 -8.71 -5.01 1.79
N TYR A 208 -8.86 -4.92 0.47
CA TYR A 208 -8.53 -3.72 -0.29
C TYR A 208 -9.44 -3.51 -1.49
N ASN A 209 -9.54 -2.27 -1.89
CA ASN A 209 -9.99 -1.85 -3.22
C ASN A 209 -9.33 -0.53 -3.60
N SER A 210 -9.13 -0.33 -4.90
CA SER A 210 -8.50 0.89 -5.38
C SER A 210 -9.41 2.10 -5.27
N THR A 211 -8.84 3.20 -4.75
CA THR A 211 -9.54 4.45 -4.52
C THR A 211 -9.05 5.62 -5.37
N SER A 212 -7.92 5.42 -6.11
CA SER A 212 -7.28 6.49 -6.86
C SER A 212 -8.15 7.09 -7.97
N ILE A 213 -7.91 8.36 -8.27
CA ILE A 213 -8.59 9.10 -9.35
C ILE A 213 -8.50 8.33 -10.67
N LEU A 214 -7.32 7.79 -10.98
CA LEU A 214 -7.10 7.09 -12.25
C LEU A 214 -7.92 5.80 -12.33
N GLN A 215 -7.88 4.98 -11.27
CA GLN A 215 -8.55 3.67 -11.29
C GLN A 215 -10.07 3.81 -11.20
N ARG A 216 -10.58 4.76 -10.44
CA ARG A 216 -12.02 5.09 -10.47
C ARG A 216 -12.49 5.36 -11.90
N ARG A 217 -11.78 6.22 -12.63
CA ARG A 217 -12.14 6.63 -13.99
C ARG A 217 -11.96 5.54 -15.04
N VAL A 218 -10.85 4.80 -15.00
CA VAL A 218 -10.43 3.93 -16.10
C VAL A 218 -10.79 2.46 -15.87
N VAL A 219 -10.63 1.98 -14.64
CA VAL A 219 -10.82 0.56 -14.29
C VAL A 219 -12.27 0.32 -13.87
N PHE A 220 -12.70 0.98 -12.81
CA PHE A 220 -14.03 0.76 -12.25
C PHE A 220 -15.13 1.50 -13.04
N ARG A 221 -14.79 2.65 -13.63
CA ARG A 221 -15.74 3.58 -14.27
C ARG A 221 -16.87 3.97 -13.32
N GLU A 222 -16.47 4.22 -12.07
CA GLU A 222 -17.35 4.52 -10.95
C GLU A 222 -16.95 5.86 -10.30
N GLU A 223 -17.93 6.53 -9.72
CA GLU A 223 -17.73 7.70 -8.90
C GLU A 223 -17.34 7.31 -7.46
N ARG A 224 -16.97 8.30 -6.64
CA ARG A 224 -16.54 8.09 -5.25
C ARG A 224 -17.49 7.22 -4.44
N GLU A 225 -18.82 7.44 -4.54
CA GLU A 225 -19.83 6.67 -3.81
C GLU A 225 -19.83 5.18 -4.18
N GLY A 226 -19.69 4.86 -5.48
CA GLY A 226 -19.60 3.47 -5.93
C GLY A 226 -18.37 2.75 -5.36
N ILE A 227 -17.23 3.42 -5.35
CA ILE A 227 -15.98 2.88 -4.79
C ILE A 227 -16.04 2.74 -3.26
N LYS A 228 -16.58 3.74 -2.55
CA LYS A 228 -16.82 3.67 -1.10
C LYS A 228 -17.76 2.50 -0.75
N LYS A 229 -18.78 2.27 -1.55
CA LYS A 229 -19.70 1.14 -1.37
C LYS A 229 -18.98 -0.21 -1.49
N ILE A 230 -18.00 -0.36 -2.37
CA ILE A 230 -17.19 -1.59 -2.47
C ILE A 230 -16.44 -1.83 -1.15
N ALA A 231 -15.79 -0.79 -0.58
CA ALA A 231 -15.08 -0.87 0.68
C ALA A 231 -16.01 -1.26 1.84
N THR A 232 -17.14 -0.57 1.98
CA THR A 232 -18.09 -0.81 3.08
C THR A 232 -18.76 -2.19 2.98
N GLN A 233 -19.12 -2.64 1.79
CA GLN A 233 -19.63 -4.00 1.59
C GLN A 233 -18.56 -5.06 1.92
N GLY A 234 -17.29 -4.81 1.58
CA GLY A 234 -16.19 -5.68 1.98
C GLY A 234 -16.03 -5.75 3.50
N ALA A 235 -16.13 -4.60 4.17
CA ALA A 235 -16.03 -4.50 5.63
C ALA A 235 -17.18 -5.26 6.34
N ASP A 236 -18.41 -5.10 5.87
CA ASP A 236 -19.58 -5.84 6.39
C ASP A 236 -19.38 -7.35 6.25
N LEU A 237 -18.97 -7.81 5.07
CA LEU A 237 -18.75 -9.23 4.80
C LEU A 237 -17.65 -9.83 5.68
N VAL A 238 -16.53 -9.12 5.86
CA VAL A 238 -15.45 -9.59 6.73
C VAL A 238 -15.96 -9.76 8.17
N GLN A 239 -16.73 -8.82 8.67
CA GLN A 239 -17.32 -8.90 10.00
C GLN A 239 -18.33 -10.08 10.12
N GLU A 240 -19.16 -10.29 9.08
CA GLU A 240 -20.10 -11.39 9.02
C GLU A 240 -19.39 -12.75 9.01
N TYR A 241 -18.35 -12.92 8.17
CA TYR A 241 -17.61 -14.16 8.12
C TYR A 241 -16.79 -14.41 9.39
N ALA A 242 -16.15 -13.40 9.97
CA ALA A 242 -15.42 -13.54 11.23
C ALA A 242 -16.31 -14.06 12.37
N ALA A 243 -17.58 -13.65 12.39
CA ALA A 243 -18.53 -14.15 13.37
C ALA A 243 -18.86 -15.66 13.21
N LYS A 244 -18.67 -16.22 12.00
CA LYS A 244 -18.85 -17.66 11.73
C LYS A 244 -17.66 -18.52 12.16
N TYR A 245 -16.47 -17.91 12.29
CA TYR A 245 -15.21 -18.55 12.67
C TYR A 245 -14.76 -18.06 14.06
N SER A 246 -15.63 -18.20 15.06
CA SER A 246 -15.48 -17.59 16.40
C SER A 246 -14.26 -18.06 17.19
N ASP A 247 -13.63 -19.17 16.81
CA ASP A 247 -12.47 -19.74 17.50
C ASP A 247 -11.14 -19.07 17.08
N THR A 248 -11.18 -18.22 16.04
CA THR A 248 -10.03 -17.46 15.57
C THR A 248 -10.07 -16.03 16.11
N ASP A 249 -8.94 -15.56 16.67
CA ASP A 249 -8.75 -14.15 17.03
C ASP A 249 -8.42 -13.33 15.79
N PHE A 250 -9.46 -12.75 15.17
CA PHE A 250 -9.32 -11.92 13.97
C PHE A 250 -8.98 -10.48 14.30
N ARG A 251 -8.06 -9.91 13.50
CA ARG A 251 -7.90 -8.48 13.31
C ARG A 251 -8.22 -8.13 11.84
N PHE A 252 -8.86 -7.02 11.62
CA PHE A 252 -9.20 -6.57 10.27
C PHE A 252 -8.23 -5.49 9.81
N GLU A 253 -7.91 -5.54 8.53
CA GLU A 253 -7.11 -4.54 7.87
C GLU A 253 -7.78 -4.08 6.58
N TYR A 254 -7.76 -2.77 6.34
CA TYR A 254 -8.24 -2.17 5.10
C TYR A 254 -7.17 -1.27 4.47
N SER A 255 -6.97 -1.45 3.16
CA SER A 255 -6.15 -0.55 2.33
C SER A 255 -6.99 0.17 1.29
N PRO A 256 -7.06 1.53 1.30
CA PRO A 256 -7.44 2.30 0.13
C PRO A 256 -6.30 2.23 -0.89
N GLU A 257 -6.28 1.18 -1.71
CA GLU A 257 -5.16 0.91 -2.65
C GLU A 257 -4.90 2.10 -3.56
N SER A 258 -3.64 2.31 -3.94
CA SER A 258 -3.19 3.50 -4.64
C SER A 258 -3.49 4.80 -3.87
N TYR A 259 -3.32 4.77 -2.55
CA TYR A 259 -3.55 5.89 -1.65
C TYR A 259 -2.86 7.18 -2.12
N THR A 260 -1.61 7.10 -2.59
CA THR A 260 -0.86 8.25 -3.12
C THR A 260 -1.45 8.91 -4.37
N GLY A 261 -2.37 8.21 -5.05
CA GLY A 261 -3.14 8.71 -6.19
C GLY A 261 -4.60 9.06 -5.85
N THR A 262 -4.93 9.10 -4.55
CA THR A 262 -6.27 9.36 -4.01
C THR A 262 -6.27 10.72 -3.31
N GLU A 263 -7.35 11.47 -3.43
CA GLU A 263 -7.54 12.69 -2.67
C GLU A 263 -7.63 12.37 -1.17
N LEU A 264 -6.91 13.11 -0.32
CA LEU A 264 -6.82 12.82 1.13
C LEU A 264 -8.18 12.86 1.81
N SER A 265 -9.00 13.86 1.47
CA SER A 265 -10.36 13.97 1.99
C SER A 265 -11.21 12.74 1.67
N TYR A 266 -11.04 12.19 0.47
CA TYR A 266 -11.75 11.00 0.04
C TYR A 266 -11.17 9.73 0.67
N ALA A 267 -9.85 9.62 0.80
CA ALA A 267 -9.21 8.51 1.52
C ALA A 267 -9.70 8.45 2.99
N ALA A 268 -9.74 9.60 3.68
CA ALA A 268 -10.28 9.68 5.03
C ALA A 268 -11.77 9.30 5.08
N GLU A 269 -12.58 9.77 4.14
CA GLU A 269 -14.01 9.43 4.04
C GLU A 269 -14.21 7.90 3.93
N VAL A 270 -13.47 7.23 3.05
CA VAL A 270 -13.59 5.77 2.88
C VAL A 270 -13.11 5.02 4.11
N CYS A 271 -11.95 5.41 4.67
CA CYS A 271 -11.41 4.81 5.89
C CYS A 271 -12.37 4.97 7.09
N ASN A 272 -12.95 6.16 7.25
CA ASN A 272 -13.94 6.41 8.31
C ASN A 272 -15.21 5.59 8.11
N ALA A 273 -15.69 5.42 6.86
CA ALA A 273 -16.84 4.58 6.55
C ALA A 273 -16.58 3.09 6.87
N VAL A 274 -15.37 2.58 6.62
CA VAL A 274 -14.96 1.21 6.99
C VAL A 274 -14.90 1.06 8.51
N THR A 275 -14.26 2.00 9.22
CA THR A 275 -14.16 1.94 10.68
C THR A 275 -15.50 2.18 11.37
N GLU A 276 -16.45 2.87 10.73
CA GLU A 276 -17.84 2.98 11.20
C GLU A 276 -18.53 1.61 11.28
N ILE A 277 -18.21 0.69 10.37
CA ILE A 277 -18.74 -0.67 10.40
C ILE A 277 -18.04 -1.49 11.47
N TRP A 278 -16.71 -1.45 11.50
CA TRP A 278 -15.91 -2.31 12.39
C TRP A 278 -15.88 -1.85 13.85
N GLN A 279 -16.20 -0.59 14.14
CA GLN A 279 -16.23 0.01 15.49
C GLN A 279 -14.99 -0.33 16.35
N PRO A 280 -13.77 -0.01 15.85
CA PRO A 280 -12.55 -0.34 16.57
C PRO A 280 -12.45 0.40 17.91
N THR A 281 -11.78 -0.26 18.86
CA THR A 281 -11.41 0.33 20.16
C THR A 281 -9.92 0.12 20.43
N PRO A 282 -9.30 0.81 21.39
CA PRO A 282 -7.91 0.57 21.76
C PRO A 282 -7.62 -0.89 22.15
N GLU A 283 -8.59 -1.60 22.73
CA GLU A 283 -8.47 -3.00 23.15
C GLU A 283 -8.68 -3.97 21.95
N LYS A 284 -9.44 -3.55 20.95
CA LYS A 284 -9.71 -4.32 19.73
C LYS A 284 -9.45 -3.44 18.50
N PRO A 285 -8.18 -3.12 18.24
CA PRO A 285 -7.85 -2.23 17.13
C PRO A 285 -7.99 -2.92 15.79
N VAL A 286 -8.23 -2.12 14.76
CA VAL A 286 -8.13 -2.50 13.34
C VAL A 286 -6.92 -1.82 12.70
N ILE A 287 -6.51 -2.29 11.53
CA ILE A 287 -5.41 -1.69 10.78
C ILE A 287 -6.00 -0.91 9.59
N LEU A 288 -5.56 0.33 9.45
CA LEU A 288 -5.71 1.09 8.21
C LEU A 288 -4.33 1.25 7.59
N ASN A 289 -4.13 0.63 6.44
CA ASN A 289 -2.86 0.65 5.74
C ASN A 289 -2.92 1.63 4.57
N LEU A 290 -2.00 2.57 4.53
CA LEU A 290 -1.95 3.66 3.54
C LEU A 290 -0.81 3.42 2.53
N PRO A 291 -1.04 2.59 1.48
CA PRO A 291 0.05 2.16 0.63
C PRO A 291 0.48 3.26 -0.36
N ALA A 292 1.78 3.54 -0.40
CA ALA A 292 2.37 4.19 -1.55
C ALA A 292 2.57 3.13 -2.65
N THR A 293 1.46 2.63 -3.20
CA THR A 293 1.44 1.60 -4.27
C THR A 293 2.36 2.00 -5.42
N VAL A 294 2.45 3.29 -5.70
CA VAL A 294 3.50 3.93 -6.49
C VAL A 294 3.97 5.17 -5.73
N GLU A 295 5.28 5.36 -5.58
CA GLU A 295 5.82 6.61 -5.02
C GLU A 295 5.58 7.77 -6.00
N MET A 296 4.51 8.53 -5.80
CA MET A 296 4.12 9.65 -6.68
C MET A 296 4.70 11.01 -6.26
N ALA A 297 5.14 11.14 -5.00
CA ALA A 297 5.64 12.37 -4.41
C ALA A 297 6.95 12.14 -3.65
N THR A 298 7.54 13.21 -3.11
CA THR A 298 8.70 13.12 -2.22
C THR A 298 8.30 12.61 -0.83
N PRO A 299 9.24 12.01 -0.05
CA PRO A 299 8.94 11.42 1.27
C PRO A 299 8.29 12.38 2.26
N ASN A 300 8.67 13.67 2.22
CA ASN A 300 8.05 14.68 3.08
C ASN A 300 6.57 14.93 2.75
N VAL A 301 6.18 14.84 1.48
CA VAL A 301 4.77 14.95 1.07
C VAL A 301 3.99 13.74 1.55
N TYR A 302 4.59 12.54 1.46
CA TYR A 302 3.98 11.33 2.03
C TYR A 302 3.81 11.45 3.55
N ALA A 303 4.83 11.91 4.27
CA ALA A 303 4.74 12.16 5.71
C ALA A 303 3.66 13.19 6.07
N ASP A 304 3.58 14.31 5.33
CA ASP A 304 2.51 15.30 5.51
C ASP A 304 1.12 14.65 5.32
N SER A 305 0.97 13.78 4.33
CA SER A 305 -0.29 13.07 4.10
C SER A 305 -0.64 12.11 5.24
N ILE A 306 0.35 11.43 5.83
CA ILE A 306 0.16 10.52 6.97
C ILE A 306 -0.25 11.30 8.24
N GLU A 307 0.43 12.42 8.55
CA GLU A 307 0.04 13.25 9.70
C GLU A 307 -1.36 13.84 9.50
N TRP A 308 -1.68 14.27 8.29
CA TRP A 308 -3.01 14.76 7.94
C TRP A 308 -4.07 13.66 8.14
N MET A 309 -3.83 12.45 7.64
CA MET A 309 -4.74 11.31 7.85
C MET A 309 -4.90 11.00 9.34
N SER A 310 -3.80 10.94 10.08
CA SER A 310 -3.85 10.68 11.52
C SER A 310 -4.74 11.68 12.29
N HIS A 311 -4.81 12.93 11.84
CA HIS A 311 -5.67 13.95 12.43
C HIS A 311 -7.13 13.88 11.97
N ASN A 312 -7.41 13.26 10.81
CA ASN A 312 -8.75 13.24 10.21
C ASN A 312 -9.46 11.87 10.30
N LEU A 313 -8.84 10.88 10.94
CA LEU A 313 -9.48 9.62 11.27
C LEU A 313 -10.32 9.76 12.54
N GLU A 314 -11.63 9.52 12.43
CA GLU A 314 -12.59 9.72 13.53
C GLU A 314 -12.37 8.80 14.73
N ARG A 315 -11.86 7.58 14.49
CA ARG A 315 -11.61 6.55 15.53
C ARG A 315 -10.13 6.25 15.68
N ARG A 316 -9.29 7.30 15.62
CA ARG A 316 -7.83 7.16 15.57
C ARG A 316 -7.26 6.28 16.70
N ASP A 317 -7.81 6.36 17.89
CA ASP A 317 -7.36 5.60 19.07
C ASP A 317 -7.57 4.09 18.93
N GLY A 318 -8.54 3.67 18.11
CA GLY A 318 -8.80 2.26 17.77
C GLY A 318 -8.11 1.79 16.48
N VAL A 319 -7.28 2.64 15.85
CA VAL A 319 -6.65 2.34 14.57
C VAL A 319 -5.14 2.20 14.72
N ILE A 320 -4.61 1.08 14.24
CA ILE A 320 -3.18 0.92 13.94
C ILE A 320 -2.97 1.47 12.53
N LEU A 321 -2.30 2.62 12.43
CA LEU A 321 -2.01 3.25 11.15
C LEU A 321 -0.76 2.62 10.54
N SER A 322 -0.92 1.94 9.41
CA SER A 322 0.13 1.18 8.73
C SER A 322 0.59 1.87 7.45
N LEU A 323 1.86 1.70 7.14
CA LEU A 323 2.50 2.18 5.93
C LEU A 323 2.96 1.01 5.08
N HIS A 324 2.80 1.13 3.77
CA HIS A 324 3.30 0.17 2.79
C HIS A 324 3.91 0.92 1.59
N PRO A 325 5.10 1.52 1.73
CA PRO A 325 5.72 2.23 0.62
C PRO A 325 6.46 1.27 -0.30
N HIS A 326 6.25 1.47 -1.62
CA HIS A 326 7.15 0.97 -2.66
C HIS A 326 8.33 1.91 -2.87
N ASN A 327 9.27 1.55 -3.74
CA ASN A 327 10.56 2.23 -3.90
C ASN A 327 10.77 2.80 -5.31
N ASP A 328 9.69 3.25 -5.97
CA ASP A 328 9.73 3.71 -7.37
C ASP A 328 10.66 4.91 -7.60
N ARG A 329 10.85 5.72 -6.58
CA ARG A 329 11.74 6.89 -6.60
C ARG A 329 13.09 6.62 -5.94
N GLY A 330 13.30 5.41 -5.38
CA GLY A 330 14.45 5.09 -4.55
C GLY A 330 14.39 5.76 -3.16
N THR A 331 13.22 6.13 -2.69
CA THR A 331 13.03 6.86 -1.43
C THR A 331 12.09 6.15 -0.45
N GLY A 332 11.77 4.87 -0.69
CA GLY A 332 10.86 4.08 0.14
C GLY A 332 11.25 4.03 1.62
N ILE A 333 12.54 3.88 1.94
CA ILE A 333 13.05 3.90 3.32
C ILE A 333 12.76 5.25 3.97
N ALA A 334 13.11 6.36 3.30
CA ALA A 334 12.85 7.69 3.82
C ALA A 334 11.34 7.96 3.97
N ALA A 335 10.52 7.47 3.05
CA ALA A 335 9.06 7.58 3.14
C ALA A 335 8.52 6.85 4.37
N ALA A 336 9.02 5.64 4.67
CA ALA A 336 8.65 4.88 5.86
C ALA A 336 9.08 5.58 7.15
N GLU A 337 10.35 6.01 7.25
CA GLU A 337 10.87 6.70 8.45
C GLU A 337 10.11 8.00 8.75
N LEU A 338 9.91 8.84 7.72
CA LEU A 338 9.20 10.11 7.90
C LEU A 338 7.70 9.90 8.15
N GLY A 339 7.09 8.89 7.50
CA GLY A 339 5.69 8.52 7.77
C GLY A 339 5.50 7.97 9.19
N TYR A 340 6.48 7.24 9.72
CA TYR A 340 6.46 6.79 11.12
C TYR A 340 6.58 7.97 12.10
N LEU A 341 7.46 8.94 11.84
CA LEU A 341 7.50 10.21 12.59
C LEU A 341 6.18 10.98 12.50
N ALA A 342 5.48 10.88 11.36
CA ALA A 342 4.21 11.54 11.11
C ALA A 342 3.00 10.90 11.85
N GLY A 343 3.23 9.80 12.57
CA GLY A 343 2.23 9.20 13.44
C GLY A 343 1.71 7.84 13.00
N ALA A 344 2.39 7.18 12.06
CA ALA A 344 2.11 5.78 11.80
C ALA A 344 2.59 4.89 12.96
N ASP A 345 1.97 3.73 13.09
CA ASP A 345 2.24 2.76 14.16
C ASP A 345 2.96 1.52 13.63
N ARG A 346 2.78 1.20 12.34
CA ARG A 346 3.16 -0.06 11.70
C ARG A 346 3.77 0.18 10.32
N ILE A 347 4.69 -0.70 9.90
CA ILE A 347 5.28 -0.69 8.57
C ILE A 347 5.24 -2.10 7.99
N GLU A 348 4.74 -2.21 6.75
CA GLU A 348 4.82 -3.40 5.92
C GLU A 348 5.94 -3.26 4.89
N GLY A 349 6.66 -4.34 4.65
CA GLY A 349 7.73 -4.36 3.66
C GLY A 349 8.31 -5.75 3.46
N CYS A 350 9.39 -5.81 2.70
CA CYS A 350 10.11 -7.06 2.43
C CYS A 350 11.57 -6.97 2.87
N LEU A 351 12.16 -8.11 3.19
CA LEU A 351 13.60 -8.20 3.39
C LEU A 351 14.33 -7.78 2.11
N PHE A 352 15.33 -6.92 2.26
CA PHE A 352 16.10 -6.33 1.16
C PHE A 352 15.27 -5.60 0.10
N GLY A 353 14.02 -5.25 0.42
CA GLY A 353 13.14 -4.50 -0.47
C GLY A 353 12.66 -5.25 -1.70
N ASN A 354 12.58 -6.60 -1.65
CA ASN A 354 12.06 -7.38 -2.76
C ASN A 354 10.61 -6.98 -3.09
N GLY A 355 10.24 -6.95 -4.37
CA GLY A 355 8.89 -6.58 -4.78
C GLY A 355 8.79 -6.18 -6.24
N GLU A 356 7.60 -5.77 -6.65
CA GLU A 356 7.33 -5.33 -8.00
C GLU A 356 8.11 -4.06 -8.37
N ARG A 357 8.44 -3.91 -9.64
CA ARG A 357 9.15 -2.77 -10.22
C ARG A 357 10.52 -2.56 -9.57
N THR A 358 10.62 -1.61 -8.65
CA THR A 358 11.84 -1.26 -7.89
C THR A 358 11.83 -1.83 -6.47
N GLY A 359 10.79 -2.53 -6.09
CA GLY A 359 10.64 -3.22 -4.82
C GLY A 359 9.75 -2.53 -3.80
N ASN A 360 9.55 -3.22 -2.69
CA ASN A 360 8.95 -2.72 -1.45
C ASN A 360 9.97 -1.93 -0.63
N VAL A 361 9.53 -1.30 0.45
CA VAL A 361 10.47 -0.78 1.45
C VAL A 361 11.30 -1.90 2.05
N ASP A 362 12.58 -1.65 2.20
CA ASP A 362 13.56 -2.60 2.73
C ASP A 362 13.52 -2.65 4.27
N LEU A 363 12.96 -3.73 4.83
CA LEU A 363 12.84 -3.93 6.28
C LEU A 363 14.21 -4.13 6.94
N VAL A 364 15.19 -4.73 6.25
CA VAL A 364 16.56 -4.88 6.78
C VAL A 364 17.20 -3.52 6.95
N ALA A 365 17.12 -2.67 5.93
CA ALA A 365 17.67 -1.32 5.99
C ALA A 365 16.99 -0.47 7.09
N LEU A 366 15.67 -0.54 7.22
CA LEU A 366 14.93 0.15 8.30
C LEU A 366 15.37 -0.34 9.68
N GLY A 367 15.45 -1.66 9.88
CA GLY A 367 15.91 -2.25 11.15
C GLY A 367 17.34 -1.84 11.49
N MET A 368 18.24 -1.87 10.50
CA MET A 368 19.65 -1.46 10.69
C MET A 368 19.79 0.04 10.92
N ASN A 369 18.91 0.86 10.34
CA ASN A 369 18.87 2.30 10.63
C ASN A 369 18.50 2.55 12.10
N LEU A 370 17.49 1.87 12.64
CA LEU A 370 17.14 1.94 14.07
C LEU A 370 18.34 1.50 14.95
N TYR A 371 18.91 0.35 14.62
CA TYR A 371 20.06 -0.19 15.36
C TYR A 371 21.24 0.79 15.40
N SER A 372 21.53 1.48 14.27
CA SER A 372 22.59 2.48 14.19
C SER A 372 22.37 3.71 15.08
N GLN A 373 21.13 3.93 15.51
CA GLN A 373 20.75 5.02 16.43
C GLN A 373 20.57 4.52 17.88
N GLY A 374 20.92 3.27 18.16
CA GLY A 374 20.79 2.67 19.49
C GLY A 374 19.34 2.29 19.86
N ILE A 375 18.48 2.12 18.86
CA ILE A 375 17.09 1.67 19.02
C ILE A 375 17.02 0.20 18.65
N ASP A 376 16.51 -0.62 19.58
CA ASP A 376 16.27 -2.04 19.31
C ASP A 376 15.20 -2.21 18.24
N PRO A 377 15.52 -2.78 17.05
CA PRO A 377 14.53 -3.02 16.02
C PRO A 377 13.52 -4.12 16.39
N GLN A 378 13.74 -4.90 17.44
CA GLN A 378 12.95 -6.04 17.88
C GLN A 378 12.90 -7.20 16.86
N ILE A 379 13.73 -7.14 15.85
CA ILE A 379 13.95 -8.18 14.84
C ILE A 379 15.42 -8.54 14.88
N ASP A 380 15.71 -9.83 14.86
CA ASP A 380 17.10 -10.33 14.88
C ASP A 380 17.68 -10.38 13.46
N PHE A 381 18.65 -9.50 13.21
CA PHE A 381 19.42 -9.42 11.97
C PHE A 381 20.86 -9.95 12.16
N SER A 382 21.16 -10.69 13.24
CA SER A 382 22.53 -11.09 13.58
C SER A 382 23.12 -12.10 12.61
N ASP A 383 22.30 -12.96 11.99
CA ASP A 383 22.74 -13.90 10.96
C ASP A 383 22.37 -13.41 9.56
N MET A 384 23.09 -12.39 9.10
CA MET A 384 22.83 -11.76 7.80
C MET A 384 23.12 -12.71 6.62
N ASP A 385 23.98 -13.72 6.82
CA ASP A 385 24.29 -14.70 5.76
C ASP A 385 23.15 -15.69 5.55
N GLU A 386 22.44 -16.09 6.63
CA GLU A 386 21.22 -16.91 6.51
C GLU A 386 20.05 -16.12 5.92
N ILE A 387 19.91 -14.84 6.32
CA ILE A 387 18.78 -13.98 5.89
C ILE A 387 18.88 -13.64 4.40
N LYS A 388 20.09 -13.53 3.84
CA LYS A 388 20.35 -13.15 2.45
C LYS A 388 20.15 -14.32 1.48
#